data_651dc206ef49b5dee92a87638f4bd50c
#
_entry.id   651dc206ef49b5dee92a87638f4bd50c
#
_cell.length_a   1.000
_cell.length_b   1.000
_cell.length_c   1.000
_cell.angle_alpha   90.00
_cell.angle_beta   90.00
_cell.angle_gamma   90.00
#
_symmetry.space_group_name_H-M   'P 1'
#
loop_
_entity.id
_entity.type
_entity.pdbx_description
1 polymer ?
#
loop_
_entity_poly.entity_id
_entity_poly.type
_entity_poly.pdbx_seq_one_letter_code
_entity_poly.pdbx_strand_id
1 'polypeptide(L)'
;YGPKINNDITIIATGSEVSLAVNVAVRIRGDGIIAKVISMPSTSVFEKQSKTFKNNLLKSKSNETFVIEAGSTMYWNKYTKYENIFGLDNFGASAPGNEVFRKFGLTTETVSNKIIRKIKTKWKKKLVLMVLVE
;
A
#
# COMPACT_ATOMS: atom_id res chain seq x y z
N TYR A 1 -16.59 -10.37 -1.25
CA TYR A 1 -17.59 -10.46 -2.32
C TYR A 1 -18.23 -9.10 -2.55
N GLY A 2 -17.60 -8.28 -3.35
CA GLY A 2 -18.15 -7.05 -3.86
C GLY A 2 -18.14 -7.08 -5.39
N PRO A 3 -18.87 -6.19 -6.08
CA PRO A 3 -18.76 -6.07 -7.52
C PRO A 3 -17.29 -5.90 -7.90
N LYS A 4 -16.88 -6.44 -9.03
CA LYS A 4 -15.53 -6.27 -9.59
C LYS A 4 -15.32 -4.79 -9.86
N ILE A 5 -14.88 -4.06 -8.85
CA ILE A 5 -14.48 -2.67 -8.99
C ILE A 5 -13.02 -2.67 -9.44
N ASN A 6 -12.75 -2.03 -10.57
CA ASN A 6 -11.37 -1.79 -10.97
C ASN A 6 -10.71 -0.90 -9.91
N ASN A 7 -9.68 -1.41 -9.27
CA ASN A 7 -8.90 -0.65 -8.31
C ASN A 7 -7.67 -0.03 -8.99
N ASP A 8 -7.29 1.16 -8.53
CA ASP A 8 -6.11 1.87 -9.02
C ASP A 8 -4.85 1.36 -8.36
N ILE A 9 -4.95 1.00 -7.09
CA ILE A 9 -3.82 0.53 -6.28
C ILE A 9 -4.22 -0.65 -5.39
N THR A 10 -3.21 -1.33 -4.88
CA THR A 10 -3.36 -2.36 -3.85
C THR A 10 -2.56 -1.94 -2.61
N ILE A 11 -3.16 -2.09 -1.43
CA ILE A 11 -2.48 -1.90 -0.14
C ILE A 11 -2.45 -3.23 0.58
N ILE A 12 -1.26 -3.73 0.86
CA ILE A 12 -1.05 -4.94 1.65
C ILE A 12 -0.74 -4.53 3.08
N ALA A 13 -1.38 -5.16 4.04
CA ALA A 13 -1.11 -4.91 5.46
C ALA A 13 -1.23 -6.20 6.27
N THR A 14 -0.59 -6.21 7.42
CA THR A 14 -0.61 -7.35 8.35
C THR A 14 -1.09 -6.92 9.72
N GLY A 15 -1.76 -7.83 10.42
CA GLY A 15 -2.13 -7.65 11.82
C GLY A 15 -2.86 -6.35 12.11
N SER A 16 -2.36 -5.59 13.07
CA SER A 16 -2.95 -4.32 13.50
C SER A 16 -2.94 -3.23 12.42
N GLU A 17 -2.04 -3.31 11.46
CA GLU A 17 -1.89 -2.33 10.38
C GLU A 17 -3.00 -2.43 9.33
N VAL A 18 -3.79 -3.50 9.34
CA VAL A 18 -4.96 -3.65 8.45
C VAL A 18 -5.97 -2.53 8.68
N SER A 19 -6.22 -2.15 9.93
CA SER A 19 -7.11 -1.02 10.26
C SER A 19 -6.59 0.29 9.66
N LEU A 20 -5.28 0.53 9.75
CA LEU A 20 -4.65 1.69 9.13
C LEU A 20 -4.82 1.67 7.61
N ALA A 21 -4.60 0.52 6.98
CA ALA A 21 -4.76 0.36 5.54
C ALA A 21 -6.20 0.66 5.07
N VAL A 22 -7.19 0.19 5.81
CA VAL A 22 -8.60 0.48 5.53
C VAL A 22 -8.89 1.98 5.66
N ASN A 23 -8.42 2.61 6.71
CA ASN A 23 -8.60 4.06 6.91
C ASN A 23 -7.92 4.87 5.79
N VAL A 24 -6.73 4.45 5.36
CA VAL A 24 -6.04 5.06 4.21
C VAL A 24 -6.86 4.89 2.93
N ALA A 25 -7.37 3.69 2.67
CA ALA A 25 -8.20 3.42 1.48
C ALA A 25 -9.45 4.30 1.44
N VAL A 26 -10.12 4.46 2.58
CA VAL A 26 -11.30 5.35 2.71
C VAL A 26 -10.92 6.80 2.42
N ARG A 27 -9.82 7.26 2.98
CA ARG A 27 -9.38 8.66 2.82
C ARG A 27 -8.98 8.99 1.38
N ILE A 28 -8.19 8.14 0.73
CA ILE A 28 -7.71 8.41 -0.64
C ILE A 28 -8.82 8.31 -1.68
N ARG A 29 -9.92 7.65 -1.35
CA ARG A 29 -11.09 7.61 -2.21
C ARG A 29 -11.66 9.01 -2.45
N GLY A 30 -11.57 9.91 -1.48
CA GLY A 30 -11.94 11.31 -1.63
C GLY A 30 -11.12 12.05 -2.69
N ASP A 31 -9.92 11.56 -3.02
CA ASP A 31 -9.05 12.06 -4.08
C ASP A 31 -9.19 11.27 -5.40
N GLY A 32 -10.20 10.43 -5.52
CA GLY A 32 -10.48 9.66 -6.72
C GLY A 32 -9.63 8.41 -6.89
N ILE A 33 -8.93 7.96 -5.85
CA ILE A 33 -8.08 6.76 -5.88
C ILE A 33 -8.83 5.60 -5.23
N ILE A 34 -9.03 4.53 -5.99
CA ILE A 34 -9.69 3.32 -5.49
C ILE A 34 -8.62 2.29 -5.12
N ALA A 35 -8.58 1.93 -3.85
CA ALA A 35 -7.63 0.96 -3.31
C ALA A 35 -8.30 -0.36 -2.97
N LYS A 36 -7.63 -1.45 -3.32
CA LYS A 36 -7.92 -2.77 -2.78
C LYS A 36 -7.01 -3.00 -1.57
N VAL A 37 -7.60 -3.37 -0.43
CA VAL A 37 -6.84 -3.71 0.78
C VAL A 37 -6.75 -5.22 0.89
N ILE A 38 -5.53 -5.72 1.10
CA ILE A 38 -5.25 -7.13 1.31
C ILE A 38 -4.67 -7.32 2.71
N SER A 39 -5.38 -8.08 3.54
CA SER A 39 -4.82 -8.56 4.80
C SER A 39 -3.98 -9.80 4.51
N MET A 40 -2.70 -9.75 4.84
CA MET A 40 -1.76 -10.85 4.61
C MET A 40 -1.15 -11.32 5.95
N PRO A 41 -1.87 -12.14 6.71
CA PRO A 41 -1.41 -12.56 8.03
C PRO A 41 -0.19 -13.48 7.99
N SER A 42 0.04 -14.14 6.85
CA SER A 42 1.18 -15.05 6.68
C SER A 42 1.66 -15.02 5.23
N THR A 43 2.85 -14.47 5.04
CA THR A 43 3.50 -14.47 3.72
C THR A 43 3.92 -15.87 3.29
N SER A 44 4.32 -16.73 4.22
CA SER A 44 4.70 -18.12 3.93
C SER A 44 3.53 -18.95 3.42
N VAL A 45 2.35 -18.75 3.98
CA VAL A 45 1.12 -19.41 3.49
C VAL A 45 0.73 -18.86 2.13
N PHE A 46 0.83 -17.56 1.93
CA PHE A 46 0.55 -16.91 0.64
C PHE A 46 1.49 -17.44 -0.46
N GLU A 47 2.77 -17.56 -0.18
CA GLU A 47 3.75 -18.05 -1.17
C GLU A 47 3.52 -19.50 -1.59
N LYS A 48 2.88 -20.30 -0.76
CA LYS A 48 2.51 -21.69 -1.07
C LYS A 48 1.25 -21.81 -1.95
N GLN A 49 0.54 -20.71 -2.17
CA GLN A 49 -0.65 -20.72 -3.02
C GLN A 49 -0.29 -20.85 -4.50
N SER A 50 -1.27 -21.25 -5.31
CA SER A 50 -1.07 -21.37 -6.75
C SER A 50 -0.67 -20.04 -7.37
N LYS A 51 0.08 -20.09 -8.47
CA LYS A 51 0.46 -18.90 -9.23
C LYS A 51 -0.77 -18.11 -9.70
N THR A 52 -1.81 -18.79 -10.11
CA THR A 52 -3.08 -18.17 -10.53
C THR A 52 -3.73 -17.41 -9.38
N PHE A 53 -3.78 -18.00 -8.18
CA PHE A 53 -4.33 -17.33 -7.00
C PHE A 53 -3.52 -16.07 -6.66
N LYS A 54 -2.20 -16.19 -6.59
CA LYS A 54 -1.31 -15.07 -6.28
C LYS A 54 -1.44 -13.94 -7.29
N ASN A 55 -1.46 -14.25 -8.56
CA ASN A 55 -1.61 -13.26 -9.63
C ASN A 55 -2.99 -12.57 -9.59
N ASN A 56 -4.06 -13.31 -9.30
CA ASN A 56 -5.40 -12.73 -9.20
C ASN A 56 -5.54 -11.81 -8.00
N LEU A 57 -4.87 -12.12 -6.90
CA LEU A 57 -4.89 -11.30 -5.70
C LEU A 57 -4.07 -10.03 -5.88
N LEU A 58 -2.88 -10.14 -6.49
CA LEU A 58 -1.93 -9.05 -6.71
C LEU A 58 -1.96 -8.56 -8.17
N LYS A 59 -3.11 -8.17 -8.67
CA LYS A 59 -3.29 -7.72 -10.07
C LYS A 59 -2.60 -6.39 -10.39
N SER A 60 -2.32 -5.60 -9.39
CA SER A 60 -1.68 -4.30 -9.59
C SER A 60 -0.22 -4.49 -10.00
N LYS A 61 0.26 -3.61 -10.87
CA LYS A 61 1.69 -3.54 -11.17
C LYS A 61 2.47 -3.20 -9.90
N SER A 62 3.71 -3.66 -9.79
CA SER A 62 4.53 -3.48 -8.58
C SER A 62 4.62 -2.03 -8.10
N ASN A 63 4.55 -1.05 -9.03
CA ASN A 63 4.58 0.37 -8.71
C ASN A 63 3.24 0.94 -8.20
N GLU A 64 2.19 0.15 -8.24
CA GLU A 64 0.84 0.49 -7.77
C GLU A 64 0.46 -0.31 -6.52
N THR A 65 1.39 -1.06 -5.97
CA THR A 65 1.24 -1.81 -4.74
C THR A 65 1.99 -1.10 -3.61
N PHE A 66 1.30 -0.90 -2.50
CA PHE A 66 1.86 -0.32 -1.27
C PHE A 66 1.74 -1.32 -0.14
N VAL A 67 2.65 -1.25 0.80
CA VAL A 67 2.66 -2.12 1.99
C VAL A 67 2.70 -1.28 3.23
N ILE A 68 1.92 -1.64 4.24
CA ILE A 68 1.95 -1.05 5.57
C ILE A 68 2.30 -2.16 6.56
N GLU A 69 3.48 -2.05 7.18
CA GLU A 69 4.01 -3.04 8.09
C GLU A 69 4.72 -2.36 9.26
N ALA A 70 4.29 -2.62 10.49
CA ALA A 70 4.95 -2.08 11.69
C ALA A 70 6.32 -2.73 11.95
N GLY A 71 6.59 -3.86 11.35
CA GLY A 71 7.87 -4.56 11.44
C GLY A 71 8.87 -4.15 10.36
N SER A 72 9.81 -5.05 10.10
CA SER A 72 10.84 -4.84 9.10
C SER A 72 10.27 -4.72 7.68
N THR A 73 10.72 -3.73 6.94
CA THR A 73 10.32 -3.49 5.56
C THR A 73 11.01 -4.43 4.56
N MET A 74 12.15 -5.00 4.94
CA MET A 74 13.00 -5.81 4.06
C MET A 74 12.27 -6.99 3.43
N TYR A 75 11.36 -7.59 4.17
CA TYR A 75 10.62 -8.77 3.73
C TYR A 75 9.65 -8.50 2.57
N TRP A 76 9.24 -7.24 2.41
CA TRP A 76 8.19 -6.84 1.46
C TRP A 76 8.71 -6.40 0.10
N ASN A 77 10.05 -6.36 -0.07
CA ASN A 77 10.68 -5.94 -1.32
C ASN A 77 10.30 -6.81 -2.53
N LYS A 78 9.88 -8.05 -2.30
CA LYS A 78 9.44 -8.94 -3.38
C LYS A 78 8.04 -8.61 -3.91
N TYR A 79 7.26 -7.81 -3.18
CA TYR A 79 5.90 -7.43 -3.58
C TYR A 79 5.83 -6.05 -4.21
N THR A 80 6.75 -5.16 -3.83
CA THR A 80 6.77 -3.80 -4.34
C THR A 80 8.13 -3.14 -4.13
N LYS A 81 8.28 -1.94 -4.67
CA LYS A 81 9.50 -1.13 -4.49
C LYS A 81 9.62 -0.64 -3.04
N TYR A 82 10.85 -0.49 -2.57
CA TYR A 82 11.15 -0.01 -1.22
C TYR A 82 10.40 1.29 -0.86
N GLU A 83 10.34 2.24 -1.77
CA GLU A 83 9.67 3.53 -1.57
C GLU A 83 8.15 3.43 -1.37
N ASN A 84 7.55 2.29 -1.68
CA ASN A 84 6.12 2.01 -1.49
C ASN A 84 5.83 1.25 -0.19
N ILE A 85 6.85 1.00 0.63
CA ILE A 85 6.72 0.26 1.88
C ILE A 85 6.78 1.24 3.04
N PHE A 86 5.68 1.30 3.79
CA PHE A 86 5.56 2.10 5.01
C PHE A 86 5.78 1.20 6.21
N GLY A 87 6.91 1.33 6.87
CA GLY A 87 7.28 0.46 7.97
C GLY A 87 8.18 1.12 9.00
N LEU A 88 8.48 0.38 10.04
CA LEU A 88 9.37 0.81 11.13
C LEU A 88 10.65 -0.02 11.09
N ASP A 89 11.70 0.49 10.46
CA ASP A 89 12.97 -0.23 10.35
C ASP A 89 13.88 -0.07 11.57
N ASN A 90 13.60 0.89 12.44
CA ASN A 90 14.40 1.19 13.61
C ASN A 90 13.62 0.99 14.91
N PHE A 91 13.82 -0.14 15.55
CA PHE A 91 13.20 -0.50 16.82
C PHE A 91 13.95 0.05 18.04
N GLY A 92 14.38 1.28 18.02
CA GLY A 92 15.12 1.87 19.14
C GLY A 92 14.26 2.68 20.13
N ALA A 93 12.97 2.83 19.90
CA ALA A 93 12.14 3.72 20.69
C ALA A 93 11.19 2.92 21.60
N SER A 94 11.44 2.92 22.89
CA SER A 94 10.51 2.49 23.93
C SER A 94 9.51 3.62 24.21
N ALA A 95 8.55 3.81 23.30
CA ALA A 95 7.45 4.75 23.46
C ALA A 95 6.12 4.00 23.30
N PRO A 96 4.98 4.55 23.80
CA PRO A 96 3.67 3.99 23.53
C PRO A 96 3.45 3.86 22.00
N GLY A 97 2.79 2.78 21.56
CA GLY A 97 2.65 2.42 20.15
C GLY A 97 2.17 3.55 19.26
N ASN A 98 1.22 4.37 19.72
CA ASN A 98 0.69 5.51 18.97
C ASN A 98 1.73 6.60 18.71
N GLU A 99 2.62 6.86 19.67
CA GLU A 99 3.68 7.84 19.50
C GLU A 99 4.76 7.35 18.53
N VAL A 100 5.09 6.06 18.59
CA VAL A 100 6.04 5.42 17.65
C VAL A 100 5.48 5.50 16.23
N PHE A 101 4.24 5.14 16.02
CA PHE A 101 3.60 5.23 14.70
C PHE A 101 3.57 6.65 14.17
N ARG A 102 3.24 7.62 15.01
CA ARG A 102 3.24 9.04 14.64
C ARG A 102 4.64 9.55 14.28
N LYS A 103 5.64 9.21 15.09
CA LYS A 103 7.04 9.61 14.88
C LYS A 103 7.60 9.09 13.56
N PHE A 104 7.26 7.85 13.18
CA PHE A 104 7.75 7.23 11.96
C PHE A 104 6.79 7.39 10.76
N GLY A 105 5.76 8.20 10.89
CA GLY A 105 4.85 8.53 9.80
C GLY A 105 3.87 7.42 9.44
N LEU A 106 3.62 6.47 10.36
CA LEU A 106 2.59 5.44 10.17
C LEU A 106 1.24 5.93 10.69
N THR A 107 0.74 6.98 10.09
CA THR A 107 -0.60 7.51 10.37
C THR A 107 -1.43 7.53 9.09
N THR A 108 -2.74 7.51 9.24
CA THR A 108 -3.66 7.60 8.09
C THR A 108 -3.33 8.82 7.23
N GLU A 109 -3.11 9.97 7.85
CA GLU A 109 -2.80 11.21 7.15
C GLU A 109 -1.50 11.13 6.36
N THR A 110 -0.41 10.75 7.01
CA THR A 110 0.92 10.72 6.38
C THR A 110 0.99 9.71 5.25
N VAL A 111 0.50 8.50 5.47
CA VAL A 111 0.48 7.45 4.45
C VAL A 111 -0.40 7.84 3.28
N SER A 112 -1.61 8.34 3.56
CA SER A 112 -2.54 8.80 2.51
C SER A 112 -1.92 9.91 1.66
N ASN A 113 -1.31 10.91 2.28
CA ASN A 113 -0.71 12.04 1.56
C ASN A 113 0.42 11.58 0.63
N LYS A 114 1.25 10.66 1.08
CA LYS A 114 2.34 10.10 0.25
C LYS A 114 1.79 9.31 -0.94
N ILE A 115 0.77 8.48 -0.73
CA ILE A 115 0.13 7.71 -1.81
C ILE A 115 -0.53 8.65 -2.81
N ILE A 116 -1.32 9.63 -2.35
CA ILE A 116 -2.01 10.59 -3.20
C ILE A 116 -1.01 11.34 -4.09
N ARG A 117 0.06 11.85 -3.50
CA ARG A 117 1.11 12.56 -4.23
C ARG A 117 1.72 11.70 -5.33
N LYS A 118 2.07 10.47 -5.01
CA LYS A 118 2.70 9.53 -5.94
C LYS A 118 1.78 9.18 -7.10
N ILE A 119 0.53 8.85 -6.82
CA ILE A 119 -0.43 8.44 -7.84
C ILE A 119 -0.84 9.61 -8.72
N LYS A 120 -1.12 10.78 -8.16
CA LYS A 120 -1.47 11.98 -8.94
C LYS A 120 -0.31 12.43 -9.84
N THR A 121 0.92 12.35 -9.36
CA THR A 121 2.11 12.64 -10.19
C THR A 121 2.21 11.66 -11.37
N LYS A 122 1.97 10.38 -11.13
CA LYS A 122 1.95 9.35 -12.18
C LYS A 122 0.87 9.61 -13.21
N TRP A 123 -0.34 9.95 -12.79
CA TRP A 123 -1.45 10.28 -13.68
C TRP A 123 -1.16 11.53 -14.54
N LYS A 124 -0.56 12.54 -13.92
CA LYS A 124 -0.17 13.77 -14.61
C LYS A 124 0.85 13.50 -15.73
N LYS A 125 1.87 12.69 -15.46
CA LYS A 125 2.84 12.27 -16.47
C LYS A 125 2.19 11.49 -17.61
N LYS A 126 1.30 10.57 -17.30
CA LYS A 126 0.55 9.78 -18.29
C LYS A 126 -0.30 10.68 -19.18
N LEU A 127 -0.99 11.67 -18.61
CA LEU A 127 -1.81 12.62 -19.34
C LEU A 127 -0.97 13.46 -20.33
N VAL A 128 0.19 13.94 -19.88
CA VAL A 128 1.12 14.70 -20.75
C VAL A 128 1.60 13.84 -21.91
N LEU A 129 1.96 12.59 -21.67
CA LEU A 129 2.36 11.66 -22.75
C LEU A 129 1.23 11.42 -23.75
N MET A 130 -0.01 11.30 -23.31
CA MET A 130 -1.16 11.13 -24.21
C MET A 130 -1.38 12.35 -25.09
N VAL A 131 -1.18 13.55 -24.57
CA VAL A 131 -1.28 14.81 -25.34
C VAL A 131 -0.16 14.93 -26.36
N LEU A 132 1.04 14.46 -26.05
CA LEU A 132 2.20 14.54 -26.96
C LEU A 132 2.14 13.53 -28.12
N VAL A 133 1.33 12.48 -28.00
CA VAL A 133 1.19 11.43 -29.04
C VAL A 133 0.07 11.75 -30.04
N GLU A 134 -0.81 12.68 -29.73
CA GLU A 134 -1.82 13.20 -30.65
C GLU A 134 -1.19 14.19 -31.63
#